data_95684be26a1363b07f785866a1585634
#
_entry.id   95684be26a1363b07f785866a1585634
#
_cell.length_a   1.000
_cell.length_b   1.000
_cell.length_c   1.000
_cell.angle_alpha   90.00
_cell.angle_beta   90.00
_cell.angle_gamma   90.00
#
_symmetry.space_group_name_H-M   'P 1'
#
loop_
_entity.id
_entity.type
_entity.pdbx_description
1 polymer ?
#
loop_
_entity_poly.entity_id
_entity_poly.type
_entity_poly.pdbx_seq_one_letter_code
_entity_poly.pdbx_strand_id
1 'polypeptide(L)'
;ALLEWDERTIMPTAAGPYRAEQITVLSRIIHGRRTDSRLGEWLQQLSGTDLMTLPHSAEATTVRCLQRDFDRQTRIPPALVEAISRQSILGQQAWVEARKNDDFQTFQPLLEQIVDLKRQEAAAVGYTDCAYDALVDEYEPDATTADLTAVFAGLREELVPLLMEIRSSERVPTTDCLHGEFPIETQEKFGKQAATEIGFDFSRGRLDVTHHPFCTTLGPCDSRITTRYDAQFFSTAFFGILHEAGHGI
;
A
#
# COMPACT_ATOMS: atom_id res chain seq x y z
N ALA A 1 -1.74 9.36 -6.60
CA ALA A 1 -1.89 8.16 -7.44
C ALA A 1 -1.14 8.28 -8.77
N LEU A 2 -1.51 9.18 -9.75
CA LEU A 2 -0.84 9.24 -11.06
C LEU A 2 0.67 9.50 -10.96
N LEU A 3 1.10 10.46 -10.14
CA LEU A 3 2.52 10.75 -9.95
C LEU A 3 3.28 9.60 -9.28
N GLU A 4 2.65 8.86 -8.40
CA GLU A 4 3.23 7.68 -7.74
C GLU A 4 3.34 6.51 -8.71
N TRP A 5 2.30 6.31 -9.54
CA TRP A 5 2.38 5.30 -10.60
C TRP A 5 3.50 5.61 -11.59
N ASP A 6 3.60 6.85 -12.07
CA ASP A 6 4.64 7.28 -12.99
C ASP A 6 6.04 7.13 -12.37
N GLU A 7 6.22 7.53 -11.12
CA GLU A 7 7.46 7.41 -10.35
C GLU A 7 7.96 5.96 -10.28
N ARG A 8 7.05 5.01 -10.09
CA ARG A 8 7.38 3.58 -9.91
C ARG A 8 7.47 2.81 -11.23
N THR A 9 7.11 3.40 -12.38
CA THR A 9 7.03 2.71 -13.67
C THR A 9 7.92 3.33 -14.74
N ILE A 10 7.61 4.53 -15.22
CA ILE A 10 8.21 5.11 -16.43
C ILE A 10 8.97 6.42 -16.20
N MET A 11 8.97 6.97 -14.99
CA MET A 11 9.66 8.21 -14.69
C MET A 11 11.17 8.07 -14.87
N PRO A 12 11.85 9.01 -15.55
CA PRO A 12 13.31 9.02 -15.59
C PRO A 12 13.92 9.13 -14.17
N THR A 13 14.92 8.32 -13.87
CA THR A 13 15.54 8.22 -12.53
C THR A 13 16.02 9.58 -12.00
N ALA A 14 16.59 10.42 -12.86
CA ALA A 14 17.08 11.74 -12.50
C ALA A 14 15.96 12.72 -12.08
N ALA A 15 14.69 12.43 -12.38
CA ALA A 15 13.55 13.28 -11.99
C ALA A 15 13.10 13.09 -10.53
N GLY A 16 13.67 12.13 -9.81
CA GLY A 16 13.27 11.78 -8.44
C GLY A 16 13.22 12.92 -7.45
N PRO A 17 14.27 13.73 -7.29
CA PRO A 17 14.24 14.87 -6.36
C PRO A 17 13.12 15.86 -6.69
N TYR A 18 12.87 16.13 -7.98
CA TYR A 18 11.78 17.01 -8.40
C TYR A 18 10.40 16.39 -8.17
N ARG A 19 10.25 15.07 -8.37
CA ARG A 19 9.01 14.35 -8.03
C ARG A 19 8.72 14.42 -6.54
N ALA A 20 9.72 14.30 -5.68
CA ALA A 20 9.55 14.47 -4.24
C ALA A 20 8.97 15.86 -3.90
N GLU A 21 9.44 16.93 -4.56
CA GLU A 21 8.87 18.29 -4.39
C GLU A 21 7.42 18.36 -4.86
N GLN A 22 7.10 17.81 -6.05
CA GLN A 22 5.74 17.81 -6.58
C GLN A 22 4.76 17.11 -5.63
N ILE A 23 5.11 15.93 -5.11
CA ILE A 23 4.28 15.17 -4.18
C ILE A 23 4.16 15.89 -2.85
N THR A 24 5.23 16.49 -2.34
CA THR A 24 5.22 17.29 -1.10
C THR A 24 4.21 18.44 -1.19
N VAL A 25 4.24 19.20 -2.31
CA VAL A 25 3.29 20.30 -2.53
C VAL A 25 1.84 19.79 -2.58
N LEU A 26 1.58 18.68 -3.29
CA LEU A 26 0.24 18.10 -3.35
C LEU A 26 -0.22 17.58 -1.99
N SER A 27 0.66 16.91 -1.24
CA SER A 27 0.35 16.42 0.11
C SER A 27 -0.05 17.54 1.05
N ARG A 28 0.67 18.68 0.99
CA ARG A 28 0.30 19.89 1.76
C ARG A 28 -1.07 20.44 1.38
N ILE A 29 -1.37 20.53 0.07
CA ILE A 29 -2.69 20.99 -0.41
C ILE A 29 -3.80 20.04 0.03
N ILE A 30 -3.61 18.74 -0.11
CA ILE A 30 -4.56 17.72 0.29
C ILE A 30 -4.79 17.75 1.80
N HIS A 31 -3.71 17.80 2.58
CA HIS A 31 -3.80 17.88 4.04
C HIS A 31 -4.57 19.13 4.49
N GLY A 32 -4.23 20.32 3.94
CA GLY A 32 -4.95 21.54 4.26
C GLY A 32 -6.44 21.52 3.91
N ARG A 33 -6.84 20.77 2.86
CA ARG A 33 -8.26 20.58 2.52
C ARG A 33 -8.95 19.58 3.44
N ARG A 34 -8.25 18.51 3.84
CA ARG A 34 -8.79 17.49 4.76
C ARG A 34 -8.91 17.99 6.20
N THR A 35 -8.15 19.03 6.57
CA THR A 35 -8.16 19.64 7.91
C THR A 35 -8.83 21.02 7.95
N ASP A 36 -9.55 21.41 6.89
CA ASP A 36 -10.31 22.66 6.85
C ASP A 36 -11.36 22.67 7.97
N SER A 37 -11.38 23.72 8.79
CA SER A 37 -12.28 23.81 9.96
C SER A 37 -13.76 23.69 9.59
N ARG A 38 -14.13 24.18 8.39
CA ARG A 38 -15.51 24.05 7.87
C ARG A 38 -15.94 22.60 7.70
N LEU A 39 -14.99 21.69 7.34
CA LEU A 39 -15.29 20.27 7.27
C LEU A 39 -15.67 19.71 8.65
N GLY A 40 -14.90 20.06 9.69
CA GLY A 40 -15.22 19.70 11.07
C GLY A 40 -16.57 20.24 11.53
N GLU A 41 -16.90 21.50 11.21
CA GLU A 41 -18.22 22.11 11.51
C GLU A 41 -19.36 21.35 10.81
N TRP A 42 -19.22 20.98 9.55
CA TRP A 42 -20.23 20.20 8.81
C TRP A 42 -20.39 18.79 9.36
N LEU A 43 -19.29 18.12 9.67
CA LEU A 43 -19.34 16.78 10.28
C LEU A 43 -20.03 16.80 11.65
N GLN A 44 -19.76 17.82 12.48
CA GLN A 44 -20.43 18.02 13.75
C GLN A 44 -21.94 18.25 13.57
N GLN A 45 -22.35 19.08 12.60
CA GLN A 45 -23.75 19.29 12.28
C GLN A 45 -24.44 18.00 11.82
N LEU A 46 -23.81 17.23 10.92
CA LEU A 46 -24.35 15.96 10.42
C LEU A 46 -24.49 14.92 11.53
N SER A 47 -23.55 14.90 12.48
CA SER A 47 -23.60 13.98 13.63
C SER A 47 -24.78 14.24 14.56
N GLY A 48 -25.39 15.43 14.52
CA GLY A 48 -26.58 15.81 15.28
C GLY A 48 -27.91 15.61 14.53
N THR A 49 -27.90 15.03 13.32
CA THR A 49 -29.10 14.87 12.46
C THR A 49 -29.68 13.46 12.53
N ASP A 50 -30.89 13.31 11.96
CA ASP A 50 -31.59 12.02 11.84
C ASP A 50 -30.82 10.99 10.98
N LEU A 51 -29.83 11.41 10.21
CA LEU A 51 -28.93 10.51 9.48
C LEU A 51 -28.22 9.52 10.40
N MET A 52 -28.02 9.87 11.68
CA MET A 52 -27.33 9.02 12.66
C MET A 52 -28.28 8.08 13.40
N THR A 53 -29.61 8.15 13.15
CA THR A 53 -30.61 7.34 13.85
C THR A 53 -30.44 5.85 13.58
N LEU A 54 -29.99 5.48 12.40
CA LEU A 54 -29.67 4.09 12.03
C LEU A 54 -28.13 3.92 12.01
N PRO A 55 -27.50 3.43 13.09
CA PRO A 55 -26.04 3.41 13.23
C PRO A 55 -25.28 2.65 12.13
N HIS A 56 -25.93 1.68 11.50
CA HIS A 56 -25.35 0.84 10.45
C HIS A 56 -25.81 1.24 9.03
N SER A 57 -26.50 2.36 8.87
CA SER A 57 -26.79 2.89 7.53
C SER A 57 -25.53 3.35 6.83
N ALA A 58 -25.56 3.42 5.50
CA ALA A 58 -24.43 3.91 4.69
C ALA A 58 -24.08 5.36 5.05
N GLU A 59 -25.08 6.20 5.28
CA GLU A 59 -24.96 7.61 5.64
C GLU A 59 -24.26 7.78 6.99
N ALA A 60 -24.80 7.13 8.04
CA ALA A 60 -24.22 7.18 9.38
C ALA A 60 -22.78 6.64 9.40
N THR A 61 -22.53 5.56 8.69
CA THR A 61 -21.19 4.99 8.56
C THR A 61 -20.25 5.95 7.86
N THR A 62 -20.67 6.56 6.76
CA THR A 62 -19.90 7.57 6.04
C THR A 62 -19.52 8.76 6.92
N VAL A 63 -20.48 9.31 7.68
CA VAL A 63 -20.22 10.42 8.59
C VAL A 63 -19.18 10.02 9.65
N ARG A 64 -19.32 8.85 10.27
CA ARG A 64 -18.36 8.38 11.28
C ARG A 64 -16.95 8.18 10.69
N CYS A 65 -16.84 7.56 9.51
CA CYS A 65 -15.54 7.37 8.86
C CYS A 65 -14.89 8.71 8.54
N LEU A 66 -15.64 9.66 7.98
CA LEU A 66 -15.12 11.01 7.67
C LEU A 66 -14.73 11.77 8.93
N GLN A 67 -15.51 11.66 10.03
CA GLN A 67 -15.16 12.28 11.31
C GLN A 67 -13.85 11.71 11.86
N ARG A 68 -13.71 10.39 11.85
CA ARG A 68 -12.48 9.71 12.27
C ARG A 68 -11.26 10.18 11.47
N ASP A 69 -11.39 10.21 10.14
CA ASP A 69 -10.32 10.68 9.24
C ASP A 69 -9.95 12.13 9.53
N PHE A 70 -10.96 13.00 9.71
CA PHE A 70 -10.77 14.41 10.05
C PHE A 70 -10.03 14.58 11.37
N ASP A 71 -10.47 13.88 12.42
CA ASP A 71 -9.89 13.95 13.75
C ASP A 71 -8.43 13.48 13.75
N ARG A 72 -8.14 12.39 13.03
CA ARG A 72 -6.78 11.88 12.85
C ARG A 72 -5.90 12.88 12.11
N GLN A 73 -6.34 13.36 10.94
CA GLN A 73 -5.57 14.26 10.09
C GLN A 73 -5.29 15.60 10.77
N THR A 74 -6.21 16.11 11.57
CA THR A 74 -6.08 17.38 12.28
C THR A 74 -5.00 17.34 13.38
N ARG A 75 -4.70 16.15 13.90
CA ARG A 75 -3.64 15.95 14.90
C ARG A 75 -2.23 15.98 14.30
N ILE A 76 -2.08 15.70 13.01
CA ILE A 76 -0.78 15.58 12.35
C ILE A 76 -0.35 16.97 11.84
N PRO A 77 0.79 17.52 12.29
CA PRO A 77 1.28 18.82 11.82
C PRO A 77 1.56 18.80 10.30
N PRO A 78 1.20 19.86 9.54
CA PRO A 78 1.47 19.96 8.12
C PRO A 78 2.94 19.70 7.73
N ALA A 79 3.88 20.23 8.52
CA ALA A 79 5.30 20.02 8.28
C ALA A 79 5.71 18.54 8.37
N LEU A 80 5.06 17.76 9.24
CA LEU A 80 5.31 16.32 9.35
C LEU A 80 4.77 15.56 8.14
N VAL A 81 3.58 15.93 7.64
CA VAL A 81 3.01 15.36 6.40
C VAL A 81 3.93 15.60 5.22
N GLU A 82 4.48 16.82 5.09
CA GLU A 82 5.43 17.18 4.03
C GLU A 82 6.72 16.37 4.15
N ALA A 83 7.27 16.23 5.35
CA ALA A 83 8.50 15.48 5.62
C ALA A 83 8.32 13.97 5.29
N ILE A 84 7.22 13.37 5.72
CA ILE A 84 6.88 11.96 5.41
C ILE A 84 6.76 11.77 3.89
N SER A 85 6.01 12.64 3.22
CA SER A 85 5.79 12.54 1.77
C SER A 85 7.09 12.62 0.99
N ARG A 86 7.95 13.61 1.33
CA ARG A 86 9.28 13.76 0.71
C ARG A 86 10.15 12.53 0.94
N GLN A 87 10.26 12.11 2.20
CA GLN A 87 11.15 11.01 2.59
C GLN A 87 10.69 9.68 2.00
N SER A 88 9.39 9.46 1.82
CA SER A 88 8.86 8.25 1.17
C SER A 88 9.34 8.12 -0.28
N ILE A 89 9.34 9.20 -1.06
CA ILE A 89 9.80 9.17 -2.45
C ILE A 89 11.31 8.95 -2.53
N LEU A 90 12.08 9.70 -1.76
CA LEU A 90 13.55 9.57 -1.75
C LEU A 90 13.98 8.18 -1.23
N GLY A 91 13.29 7.68 -0.20
CA GLY A 91 13.53 6.36 0.36
C GLY A 91 13.20 5.25 -0.63
N GLN A 92 12.11 5.36 -1.38
CA GLN A 92 11.74 4.38 -2.41
C GLN A 92 12.80 4.27 -3.50
N GLN A 93 13.33 5.40 -3.98
CA GLN A 93 14.36 5.40 -5.01
C GLN A 93 15.68 4.81 -4.51
N ALA A 94 16.10 5.21 -3.32
CA ALA A 94 17.30 4.66 -2.71
C ALA A 94 17.16 3.16 -2.42
N TRP A 95 15.97 2.70 -1.99
CA TRP A 95 15.69 1.30 -1.78
C TRP A 95 15.83 0.47 -3.07
N VAL A 96 15.33 0.97 -4.21
CA VAL A 96 15.46 0.27 -5.50
C VAL A 96 16.92 0.04 -5.85
N GLU A 97 17.77 1.08 -5.74
CA GLU A 97 19.20 0.96 -6.05
C GLU A 97 19.95 0.10 -5.02
N ALA A 98 19.68 0.28 -3.73
CA ALA A 98 20.29 -0.51 -2.67
C ALA A 98 19.95 -2.01 -2.80
N ARG A 99 18.69 -2.33 -3.09
CA ARG A 99 18.25 -3.72 -3.30
C ARG A 99 18.91 -4.36 -4.54
N LYS A 100 19.03 -3.59 -5.63
CA LYS A 100 19.69 -4.07 -6.85
C LYS A 100 21.15 -4.42 -6.62
N ASN A 101 21.82 -3.68 -5.75
CA ASN A 101 23.25 -3.83 -5.45
C ASN A 101 23.51 -4.66 -4.17
N ASP A 102 22.46 -5.18 -3.51
CA ASP A 102 22.55 -5.84 -2.21
C ASP A 102 23.27 -4.99 -1.13
N ASP A 103 23.01 -3.67 -1.15
CA ASP A 103 23.66 -2.65 -0.33
C ASP A 103 22.68 -2.02 0.67
N PHE A 104 22.43 -2.71 1.79
CA PHE A 104 21.59 -2.21 2.88
C PHE A 104 22.19 -0.97 3.54
N GLN A 105 23.52 -0.83 3.60
CA GLN A 105 24.17 0.28 4.30
C GLN A 105 23.84 1.64 3.69
N THR A 106 23.73 1.70 2.37
CA THR A 106 23.31 2.93 1.67
C THR A 106 21.83 3.28 1.94
N PHE A 107 20.97 2.30 2.15
CA PHE A 107 19.55 2.53 2.47
C PHE A 107 19.28 2.82 3.95
N GLN A 108 20.07 2.26 4.86
CA GLN A 108 19.84 2.31 6.31
C GLN A 108 19.56 3.74 6.84
N PRO A 109 20.35 4.79 6.50
CA PRO A 109 20.10 6.13 7.04
C PRO A 109 18.72 6.70 6.65
N LEU A 110 18.24 6.37 5.45
CA LEU A 110 16.92 6.80 4.98
C LEU A 110 15.80 6.04 5.68
N LEU A 111 15.99 4.75 5.93
CA LEU A 111 15.07 3.94 6.72
C LEU A 111 14.96 4.47 8.16
N GLU A 112 16.07 4.83 8.80
CA GLU A 112 16.10 5.41 10.14
C GLU A 112 15.30 6.73 10.18
N GLN A 113 15.43 7.59 9.16
CA GLN A 113 14.65 8.82 9.04
C GLN A 113 13.16 8.51 8.86
N ILE A 114 12.78 7.54 8.05
CA ILE A 114 11.36 7.13 7.88
C ILE A 114 10.80 6.62 9.21
N VAL A 115 11.54 5.79 9.93
CA VAL A 115 11.12 5.26 11.23
C VAL A 115 10.94 6.39 12.25
N ASP A 116 11.84 7.38 12.28
CA ASP A 116 11.73 8.53 13.18
C ASP A 116 10.49 9.38 12.84
N LEU A 117 10.24 9.67 11.56
CA LEU A 117 9.04 10.38 11.12
C LEU A 117 7.75 9.63 11.48
N LYS A 118 7.74 8.30 11.35
CA LYS A 118 6.59 7.48 11.76
C LYS A 118 6.38 7.46 13.28
N ARG A 119 7.43 7.53 14.07
CA ARG A 119 7.33 7.74 15.53
C ARG A 119 6.74 9.10 15.89
N GLN A 120 7.12 10.14 15.17
CA GLN A 120 6.55 11.48 15.35
C GLN A 120 5.06 11.49 14.95
N GLU A 121 4.68 10.81 13.87
CA GLU A 121 3.28 10.63 13.46
C GLU A 121 2.47 9.92 14.54
N ALA A 122 2.96 8.79 15.06
CA ALA A 122 2.31 8.06 16.14
C ALA A 122 2.12 8.94 17.39
N ALA A 123 3.13 9.73 17.77
CA ALA A 123 3.04 10.65 18.88
C ALA A 123 2.02 11.78 18.64
N ALA A 124 1.92 12.30 17.41
CA ALA A 124 0.96 13.33 17.03
C ALA A 124 -0.48 12.81 17.03
N VAL A 125 -0.72 11.62 16.48
CA VAL A 125 -2.04 10.96 16.50
C VAL A 125 -2.44 10.62 17.92
N GLY A 126 -1.50 10.20 18.75
CA GLY A 126 -1.71 9.75 20.13
C GLY A 126 -2.00 8.25 20.20
N TYR A 127 -1.58 7.64 21.30
CA TYR A 127 -1.79 6.22 21.62
C TYR A 127 -1.85 6.04 23.15
N THR A 128 -2.38 4.91 23.62
CA THR A 128 -2.47 4.61 25.05
C THR A 128 -1.25 3.84 25.52
N ASP A 129 -1.06 2.63 25.00
CA ASP A 129 -0.04 1.72 25.50
C ASP A 129 1.14 1.54 24.53
N CYS A 130 0.85 1.44 23.24
CA CYS A 130 1.85 1.16 22.22
C CYS A 130 1.81 2.18 21.07
N ALA A 131 2.95 2.80 20.75
CA ALA A 131 3.04 3.76 19.66
C ALA A 131 2.63 3.16 18.30
N TYR A 132 2.83 1.85 18.12
CA TYR A 132 2.46 1.15 16.90
C TYR A 132 0.95 1.10 16.69
N ASP A 133 0.13 1.15 17.75
CA ASP A 133 -1.33 1.15 17.66
C ASP A 133 -1.84 2.34 16.84
N ALA A 134 -1.22 3.53 17.03
CA ALA A 134 -1.56 4.72 16.26
C ALA A 134 -1.30 4.56 14.75
N LEU A 135 -0.37 3.69 14.34
CA LEU A 135 -0.06 3.41 12.94
C LEU A 135 -0.91 2.28 12.39
N VAL A 136 -1.18 1.25 13.19
CA VAL A 136 -2.09 0.14 12.82
C VAL A 136 -3.50 0.64 12.58
N ASP A 137 -3.97 1.59 13.38
CA ASP A 137 -5.31 2.17 13.31
C ASP A 137 -5.67 2.77 11.94
N GLU A 138 -4.68 3.11 11.11
CA GLU A 138 -4.89 3.58 9.73
C GLU A 138 -5.40 2.45 8.80
N TYR A 139 -4.98 1.21 9.06
CA TYR A 139 -5.24 0.03 8.24
C TYR A 139 -6.32 -0.86 8.84
N GLU A 140 -6.29 -1.02 10.15
CA GLU A 140 -7.18 -1.86 10.92
C GLU A 140 -7.78 -1.04 12.07
N PRO A 141 -8.88 -0.32 11.80
CA PRO A 141 -9.51 0.58 12.75
C PRO A 141 -9.83 -0.07 14.10
N ASP A 142 -9.41 0.59 15.19
CA ASP A 142 -9.60 0.18 16.58
C ASP A 142 -8.80 -1.08 17.01
N ALA A 143 -8.00 -1.69 16.13
CA ALA A 143 -7.13 -2.79 16.50
C ALA A 143 -5.92 -2.31 17.33
N THR A 144 -5.56 -3.09 18.32
CA THR A 144 -4.37 -2.85 19.14
C THR A 144 -3.28 -3.88 18.88
N THR A 145 -2.04 -3.50 19.16
CA THR A 145 -0.89 -4.44 19.12
C THR A 145 -1.12 -5.64 20.04
N ALA A 146 -1.80 -5.44 21.18
CA ALA A 146 -2.13 -6.51 22.11
C ALA A 146 -3.10 -7.53 21.48
N ASP A 147 -4.19 -7.05 20.86
CA ASP A 147 -5.17 -7.90 20.19
C ASP A 147 -4.56 -8.67 19.03
N LEU A 148 -3.80 -7.98 18.16
CA LEU A 148 -3.11 -8.59 17.02
C LEU A 148 -2.09 -9.62 17.48
N THR A 149 -1.36 -9.36 18.57
CA THR A 149 -0.40 -10.31 19.14
C THR A 149 -1.10 -11.59 19.60
N ALA A 150 -2.26 -11.47 20.27
CA ALA A 150 -3.02 -12.62 20.71
C ALA A 150 -3.56 -13.45 19.53
N VAL A 151 -4.12 -12.79 18.51
CA VAL A 151 -4.62 -13.45 17.28
C VAL A 151 -3.49 -14.17 16.54
N PHE A 152 -2.35 -13.49 16.33
CA PHE A 152 -1.23 -14.09 15.61
C PHE A 152 -0.50 -15.16 16.42
N ALA A 153 -0.51 -15.10 17.76
CA ALA A 153 0.02 -16.18 18.59
C ALA A 153 -0.78 -17.47 18.38
N GLY A 154 -2.13 -17.38 18.45
CA GLY A 154 -3.00 -18.54 18.17
C GLY A 154 -2.84 -19.07 16.75
N LEU A 155 -2.82 -18.19 15.75
CA LEU A 155 -2.59 -18.59 14.36
C LEU A 155 -1.24 -19.30 14.19
N ARG A 156 -0.19 -18.82 14.83
CA ARG A 156 1.16 -19.41 14.78
C ARG A 156 1.19 -20.81 15.38
N GLU A 157 0.50 -21.03 16.50
CA GLU A 157 0.42 -22.33 17.16
C GLU A 157 -0.16 -23.42 16.25
N GLU A 158 -1.15 -23.06 15.42
CA GLU A 158 -1.79 -23.99 14.47
C GLU A 158 -1.04 -24.08 13.13
N LEU A 159 -0.61 -22.95 12.58
CA LEU A 159 -0.05 -22.90 11.23
C LEU A 159 1.38 -23.43 11.15
N VAL A 160 2.22 -23.21 12.18
CA VAL A 160 3.61 -23.66 12.15
C VAL A 160 3.73 -25.18 12.18
N PRO A 161 2.99 -25.93 13.04
CA PRO A 161 2.98 -27.40 12.98
C PRO A 161 2.50 -27.92 11.63
N LEU A 162 1.42 -27.37 11.07
CA LEU A 162 0.91 -27.73 9.74
C LEU A 162 1.96 -27.54 8.64
N LEU A 163 2.65 -26.39 8.67
CA LEU A 163 3.73 -26.13 7.70
C LEU A 163 4.88 -27.14 7.85
N MET A 164 5.25 -27.49 9.09
CA MET A 164 6.29 -28.49 9.34
C MET A 164 5.87 -29.88 8.84
N GLU A 165 4.61 -30.26 9.04
CA GLU A 165 4.05 -31.52 8.52
C GLU A 165 4.09 -31.55 6.99
N ILE A 166 3.65 -30.47 6.32
CA ILE A 166 3.74 -30.35 4.87
C ILE A 166 5.18 -30.48 4.36
N ARG A 167 6.11 -29.79 5.01
CA ARG A 167 7.56 -29.82 4.64
C ARG A 167 8.23 -31.16 4.87
N SER A 168 7.74 -31.94 5.84
CA SER A 168 8.26 -33.31 6.13
C SER A 168 7.59 -34.38 5.28
N SER A 169 6.58 -34.04 4.48
CA SER A 169 5.90 -34.99 3.61
C SER A 169 6.83 -35.54 2.52
N GLU A 170 6.76 -36.85 2.29
CA GLU A 170 7.45 -37.50 1.16
C GLU A 170 6.84 -37.14 -0.20
N ARG A 171 5.62 -36.58 -0.22
CA ARG A 171 4.92 -36.12 -1.42
C ARG A 171 5.21 -34.66 -1.68
N VAL A 172 6.41 -34.36 -2.12
CA VAL A 172 6.79 -32.99 -2.52
C VAL A 172 6.47 -32.82 -4.01
N PRO A 173 5.59 -31.88 -4.38
CA PRO A 173 5.35 -31.58 -5.80
C PRO A 173 6.64 -31.05 -6.43
N THR A 174 6.95 -31.50 -7.63
CA THR A 174 8.05 -30.90 -8.40
C THR A 174 7.68 -29.49 -8.84
N THR A 175 8.63 -28.58 -8.76
CA THR A 175 8.53 -27.21 -9.26
C THR A 175 9.37 -27.00 -10.53
N ASP A 176 9.96 -28.06 -11.08
CA ASP A 176 10.86 -27.99 -12.23
C ASP A 176 10.20 -27.33 -13.45
N CYS A 177 8.89 -27.58 -13.65
CA CYS A 177 8.14 -26.96 -14.74
C CYS A 177 7.98 -25.43 -14.61
N LEU A 178 8.27 -24.85 -13.43
CA LEU A 178 8.21 -23.42 -13.18
C LEU A 178 9.57 -22.73 -13.40
N HIS A 179 10.63 -23.53 -13.56
CA HIS A 179 11.99 -23.07 -13.81
C HIS A 179 12.42 -23.40 -15.25
N GLY A 180 12.99 -22.45 -15.95
CA GLY A 180 13.42 -22.61 -17.33
C GLY A 180 13.53 -21.29 -18.05
N GLU A 181 13.57 -21.33 -19.37
CA GLU A 181 13.57 -20.13 -20.19
C GLU A 181 12.14 -19.69 -20.51
N PHE A 182 11.71 -18.59 -19.93
CA PHE A 182 10.41 -17.97 -20.13
C PHE A 182 10.60 -16.54 -20.69
N PRO A 183 10.60 -16.36 -22.01
CA PRO A 183 10.75 -15.03 -22.60
C PRO A 183 9.72 -14.04 -22.07
N ILE A 184 10.16 -12.84 -21.68
CA ILE A 184 9.31 -11.83 -21.03
C ILE A 184 8.08 -11.50 -21.85
N GLU A 185 8.22 -11.37 -23.17
CA GLU A 185 7.10 -11.10 -24.09
C GLU A 185 6.04 -12.21 -24.06
N THR A 186 6.46 -13.47 -23.90
CA THR A 186 5.55 -14.62 -23.79
C THR A 186 4.84 -14.60 -22.46
N GLN A 187 5.55 -14.32 -21.36
CA GLN A 187 4.96 -14.17 -20.03
C GLN A 187 3.93 -13.03 -20.00
N GLU A 188 4.25 -11.87 -20.61
CA GLU A 188 3.33 -10.74 -20.68
C GLU A 188 2.06 -11.09 -21.46
N LYS A 189 2.20 -11.69 -22.62
CA LYS A 189 1.05 -12.11 -23.46
C LYS A 189 0.15 -13.11 -22.72
N PHE A 190 0.74 -14.12 -22.10
CA PHE A 190 0.00 -15.13 -21.35
C PHE A 190 -0.65 -14.55 -20.10
N GLY A 191 0.07 -13.71 -19.34
CA GLY A 191 -0.45 -13.04 -18.17
C GLY A 191 -1.62 -12.10 -18.50
N LYS A 192 -1.54 -11.34 -19.59
CA LYS A 192 -2.67 -10.51 -20.08
C LYS A 192 -3.88 -11.35 -20.45
N GLN A 193 -3.67 -12.48 -21.16
CA GLN A 193 -4.75 -13.38 -21.49
C GLN A 193 -5.42 -13.93 -20.22
N ALA A 194 -4.65 -14.42 -19.26
CA ALA A 194 -5.17 -14.96 -18.01
C ALA A 194 -5.92 -13.89 -17.20
N ALA A 195 -5.38 -12.66 -17.11
CA ALA A 195 -6.05 -11.55 -16.46
C ALA A 195 -7.39 -11.21 -17.12
N THR A 196 -7.45 -11.25 -18.46
CA THR A 196 -8.71 -11.04 -19.21
C THR A 196 -9.73 -12.15 -18.88
N GLU A 197 -9.31 -13.41 -18.81
CA GLU A 197 -10.22 -14.54 -18.51
C GLU A 197 -10.83 -14.44 -17.10
N ILE A 198 -10.12 -13.83 -16.12
CA ILE A 198 -10.68 -13.59 -14.78
C ILE A 198 -11.51 -12.30 -14.69
N GLY A 199 -11.59 -11.51 -15.76
CA GLY A 199 -12.46 -10.34 -15.85
C GLY A 199 -11.78 -8.98 -15.91
N PHE A 200 -10.43 -8.90 -15.94
CA PHE A 200 -9.73 -7.63 -16.10
C PHE A 200 -9.87 -7.08 -17.51
N ASP A 201 -10.44 -5.89 -17.64
CA ASP A 201 -10.70 -5.24 -18.91
C ASP A 201 -9.56 -4.29 -19.30
N PHE A 202 -8.71 -4.71 -20.24
CA PHE A 202 -7.60 -3.90 -20.74
C PHE A 202 -8.01 -2.67 -21.58
N SER A 203 -9.30 -2.48 -21.88
CA SER A 203 -9.80 -1.20 -22.41
C SER A 203 -9.96 -0.14 -21.31
N ARG A 204 -9.99 -0.58 -20.05
CA ARG A 204 -10.16 0.24 -18.84
C ARG A 204 -8.95 0.14 -17.90
N GLY A 205 -7.91 -0.55 -18.33
CA GLY A 205 -6.71 -0.75 -17.54
C GLY A 205 -5.48 -1.03 -18.37
N ARG A 206 -4.33 -1.06 -17.71
CA ARG A 206 -3.04 -1.37 -18.35
C ARG A 206 -2.13 -2.14 -17.41
N LEU A 207 -1.19 -2.87 -18.00
CA LEU A 207 -0.13 -3.58 -17.29
C LEU A 207 1.23 -2.95 -17.59
N ASP A 208 1.98 -2.61 -16.55
CA ASP A 208 3.32 -2.04 -16.64
C ASP A 208 4.33 -2.83 -15.78
N VAL A 209 5.62 -2.54 -15.97
CA VAL A 209 6.70 -3.17 -15.20
C VAL A 209 7.13 -2.27 -14.04
N THR A 210 7.37 -2.87 -12.89
CA THR A 210 7.85 -2.19 -11.69
C THR A 210 8.76 -3.10 -10.85
N HIS A 211 9.46 -2.52 -9.87
CA HIS A 211 10.27 -3.30 -8.91
C HIS A 211 9.44 -4.01 -7.85
N HIS A 212 8.31 -3.46 -7.45
CA HIS A 212 7.36 -4.05 -6.51
C HIS A 212 5.95 -3.92 -7.07
N PRO A 213 5.33 -5.04 -7.51
CA PRO A 213 3.99 -5.04 -8.08
C PRO A 213 2.96 -4.31 -7.21
N PHE A 214 2.04 -3.61 -7.85
CA PHE A 214 0.91 -2.93 -7.20
C PHE A 214 -0.21 -2.68 -8.21
N CYS A 215 -1.43 -2.49 -7.71
CA CYS A 215 -2.56 -1.95 -8.44
C CYS A 215 -2.88 -0.54 -7.96
N THR A 216 -3.21 0.36 -8.87
CA THR A 216 -3.75 1.67 -8.54
C THR A 216 -4.87 2.06 -9.50
N THR A 217 -5.98 2.58 -8.96
CA THR A 217 -7.09 3.11 -9.73
C THR A 217 -6.99 4.63 -9.75
N LEU A 218 -6.87 5.20 -10.95
CA LEU A 218 -6.76 6.66 -11.14
C LEU A 218 -8.12 7.34 -11.27
N GLY A 219 -9.15 6.54 -11.49
CA GLY A 219 -10.52 7.00 -11.65
C GLY A 219 -11.38 5.94 -12.33
N PRO A 220 -12.66 6.21 -12.57
CA PRO A 220 -13.51 5.28 -13.32
C PRO A 220 -12.87 4.93 -14.66
N CYS A 221 -12.77 3.65 -14.95
CA CYS A 221 -12.20 3.14 -16.21
C CYS A 221 -10.69 3.42 -16.42
N ASP A 222 -9.91 3.60 -15.34
CA ASP A 222 -8.44 3.69 -15.43
C ASP A 222 -7.80 2.93 -14.25
N SER A 223 -7.72 1.60 -14.36
CA SER A 223 -7.05 0.73 -13.40
C SER A 223 -5.68 0.31 -13.94
N ARG A 224 -4.62 0.53 -13.15
CA ARG A 224 -3.24 0.26 -13.56
C ARG A 224 -2.62 -0.79 -12.67
N ILE A 225 -2.36 -1.95 -13.25
CA ILE A 225 -1.69 -3.06 -12.60
C ILE A 225 -0.24 -3.12 -13.03
N THR A 226 0.61 -3.60 -12.16
CA THR A 226 2.04 -3.70 -12.45
C THR A 226 2.56 -5.09 -12.10
N THR A 227 3.67 -5.48 -12.70
CA THR A 227 4.33 -6.76 -12.42
C THR A 227 5.85 -6.65 -12.51
N ARG A 228 6.52 -7.71 -12.09
CA ARG A 228 7.96 -7.90 -12.27
C ARG A 228 8.20 -9.25 -12.92
N TYR A 229 8.93 -9.27 -14.03
CA TYR A 229 9.27 -10.49 -14.75
C TYR A 229 10.58 -11.08 -14.25
N ASP A 230 10.63 -12.42 -14.25
CA ASP A 230 11.84 -13.21 -14.15
C ASP A 230 11.89 -14.15 -15.38
N ALA A 231 12.94 -14.05 -16.18
CA ALA A 231 13.06 -14.84 -17.39
C ALA A 231 13.33 -16.33 -17.14
N GLN A 232 13.67 -16.70 -15.90
CA GLN A 232 13.99 -18.07 -15.50
C GLN A 232 12.95 -18.69 -14.55
N PHE A 233 11.98 -17.90 -14.08
CA PHE A 233 10.97 -18.36 -13.14
C PHE A 233 9.59 -17.82 -13.48
N PHE A 234 8.71 -18.69 -13.95
CA PHE A 234 7.38 -18.32 -14.46
C PHE A 234 6.45 -17.71 -13.42
N SER A 235 6.47 -18.24 -12.18
CA SER A 235 5.43 -17.95 -11.17
C SER A 235 5.40 -16.48 -10.74
N THR A 236 6.55 -15.81 -10.67
CA THR A 236 6.64 -14.43 -10.15
C THR A 236 5.72 -13.48 -10.89
N ALA A 237 5.84 -13.43 -12.22
CA ALA A 237 5.05 -12.51 -13.03
C ALA A 237 3.60 -12.97 -13.16
N PHE A 238 3.36 -14.26 -13.38
CA PHE A 238 2.02 -14.81 -13.63
C PHE A 238 1.09 -14.58 -12.44
N PHE A 239 1.48 -15.03 -11.25
CA PHE A 239 0.65 -14.84 -10.06
C PHE A 239 0.61 -13.38 -9.61
N GLY A 240 1.68 -12.61 -9.83
CA GLY A 240 1.67 -11.16 -9.59
C GLY A 240 0.63 -10.45 -10.47
N ILE A 241 0.56 -10.74 -11.77
CA ILE A 241 -0.44 -10.17 -12.67
C ILE A 241 -1.86 -10.53 -12.23
N LEU A 242 -2.11 -11.79 -11.87
CA LEU A 242 -3.45 -12.23 -11.43
C LEU A 242 -3.84 -11.58 -10.10
N HIS A 243 -2.90 -11.44 -9.17
CA HIS A 243 -3.13 -10.77 -7.89
C HIS A 243 -3.54 -9.30 -8.11
N GLU A 244 -2.75 -8.56 -8.88
CA GLU A 244 -3.05 -7.15 -9.15
C GLU A 244 -4.30 -6.97 -10.01
N ALA A 245 -4.58 -7.91 -10.94
CA ALA A 245 -5.82 -7.91 -11.70
C ALA A 245 -7.05 -8.10 -10.78
N GLY A 246 -6.94 -8.93 -9.74
CA GLY A 246 -7.98 -9.08 -8.73
C GLY A 246 -8.32 -7.80 -7.99
N HIS A 247 -7.34 -6.92 -7.75
CA HIS A 247 -7.58 -5.58 -7.21
C HIS A 247 -8.21 -4.61 -8.23
N GLY A 248 -8.02 -4.86 -9.52
CA GLY A 248 -8.43 -3.97 -10.61
C GLY A 248 -9.76 -4.28 -11.29
N ILE A 249 -10.45 -5.37 -10.90
CA ILE A 249 -11.76 -5.82 -11.42
C ILE A 249 -12.92 -5.06 -10.80
#